data_3d52b272038acfe6ebb7ca46c675eeab
#
_entry.id   3d52b272038acfe6ebb7ca46c675eeab
#
_cell.length_a   1.000
_cell.length_b   1.000
_cell.length_c   1.000
_cell.angle_alpha   90.00
_cell.angle_beta   90.00
_cell.angle_gamma   90.00
#
_symmetry.space_group_name_H-M   'P 1'
#
loop_
_entity.id
_entity.type
_entity.pdbx_description
1 polymer ?
#
loop_
_entity_poly.entity_id
_entity_poly.type
_entity_poly.pdbx_seq_one_letter_code
_entity_poly.pdbx_strand_id
1 'polypeptide(L)'
;MKNGSKVLFSGTPCQGDLLINSTGTGTLGRVAQVWFDANNMTVDSHVTIVRPKAPIFQSYIGFWGLSHESEIEAQHTGSTGQTELPRDRVKAMELPFPDEDTLSKFNELVIPMTDAVVSNQKENARLSQLRDTLLSKLMSGEIDVSELEL
;
A
#
# COMPACT_ATOMS: atom_id res chain seq x y z
N MET A 1 1.83 -8.92 -16.42
CA MET A 1 2.65 -9.33 -15.24
C MET A 1 3.17 -10.76 -15.33
N LYS A 2 3.82 -11.16 -16.44
CA LYS A 2 4.16 -12.58 -16.66
C LYS A 2 5.41 -13.09 -15.92
N ASN A 3 6.35 -12.26 -15.53
CA ASN A 3 7.66 -12.75 -15.08
C ASN A 3 8.06 -12.49 -13.61
N GLY A 4 7.44 -11.62 -12.88
CA GLY A 4 7.91 -11.25 -11.52
C GLY A 4 6.86 -11.30 -10.42
N SER A 5 5.59 -11.51 -10.74
CA SER A 5 4.51 -11.46 -9.75
C SER A 5 3.59 -12.67 -9.83
N LYS A 6 3.04 -13.06 -8.70
CA LYS A 6 1.94 -14.01 -8.58
C LYS A 6 0.68 -13.22 -8.20
N VAL A 7 -0.35 -13.26 -9.05
CA VAL A 7 -1.63 -12.63 -8.73
C VAL A 7 -2.43 -13.57 -7.83
N LEU A 8 -2.77 -13.09 -6.64
CA LEU A 8 -3.67 -13.75 -5.69
C LEU A 8 -5.00 -12.99 -5.65
N PHE A 9 -6.08 -13.66 -5.29
CA PHE A 9 -7.42 -13.11 -5.49
C PHE A 9 -8.22 -12.82 -4.22
N SER A 10 -7.72 -13.23 -3.09
CA SER A 10 -8.22 -12.94 -1.76
C SER A 10 -7.23 -13.53 -0.77
N GLY A 11 -7.27 -13.09 0.45
CA GLY A 11 -6.45 -13.65 1.50
C GLY A 11 -5.77 -12.58 2.35
N THR A 12 -4.78 -13.03 3.10
CA THR A 12 -3.97 -12.17 3.94
C THR A 12 -2.91 -11.49 3.09
N PRO A 13 -2.89 -10.15 3.03
CA PRO A 13 -1.81 -9.42 2.40
C PRO A 13 -0.51 -9.65 3.17
N CYS A 14 0.61 -9.59 2.46
CA CYS A 14 1.95 -9.67 3.03
C CYS A 14 2.73 -8.41 2.71
N GLN A 15 3.74 -8.12 3.51
CA GLN A 15 4.65 -7.01 3.20
C GLN A 15 5.22 -7.16 1.79
N GLY A 16 5.20 -6.08 1.02
CA GLY A 16 5.63 -6.04 -0.36
C GLY A 16 4.55 -6.34 -1.40
N ASP A 17 3.34 -6.77 -0.99
CA ASP A 17 2.23 -6.95 -1.91
C ASP A 17 1.74 -5.60 -2.45
N LEU A 18 1.35 -5.57 -3.73
CA LEU A 18 0.59 -4.48 -4.32
C LEU A 18 -0.89 -4.85 -4.30
N LEU A 19 -1.69 -3.99 -3.70
CA LEU A 19 -3.15 -4.10 -3.66
C LEU A 19 -3.74 -3.23 -4.75
N ILE A 20 -4.71 -3.76 -5.49
CA ILE A 20 -5.42 -3.03 -6.55
C ILE A 20 -6.91 -3.10 -6.25
N ASN A 21 -7.56 -1.96 -6.13
CA ASN A 21 -9.01 -1.92 -5.94
C ASN A 21 -9.72 -2.23 -7.26
N SER A 22 -10.60 -3.22 -7.24
CA SER A 22 -11.25 -3.77 -8.45
C SER A 22 -12.66 -3.24 -8.70
N THR A 23 -13.20 -2.40 -7.80
CA THR A 23 -14.58 -1.89 -7.89
C THR A 23 -14.70 -0.47 -7.34
N GLY A 24 -15.86 0.14 -7.56
CA GLY A 24 -16.24 1.42 -6.96
C GLY A 24 -15.97 2.63 -7.85
N THR A 25 -16.95 3.52 -7.91
CA THR A 25 -16.87 4.77 -8.68
C THR A 25 -15.78 5.68 -8.12
N GLY A 26 -14.77 6.01 -8.94
CA GLY A 26 -13.66 6.90 -8.55
C GLY A 26 -12.59 6.25 -7.66
N THR A 27 -12.71 4.95 -7.36
CA THR A 27 -11.72 4.20 -6.58
C THR A 27 -11.21 2.97 -7.31
N LEU A 28 -11.89 2.52 -8.36
CA LEU A 28 -11.46 1.42 -9.22
C LEU A 28 -10.07 1.76 -9.82
N GLY A 29 -9.18 0.80 -9.83
CA GLY A 29 -7.82 0.96 -10.37
C GLY A 29 -6.81 1.58 -9.40
N ARG A 30 -7.25 2.16 -8.27
CA ARG A 30 -6.34 2.67 -7.26
C ARG A 30 -5.50 1.56 -6.67
N VAL A 31 -4.26 1.89 -6.40
CA VAL A 31 -3.29 0.94 -5.84
C VAL A 31 -2.74 1.40 -4.50
N ALA A 32 -2.31 0.43 -3.71
CA ALA A 32 -1.54 0.66 -2.50
C ALA A 32 -0.52 -0.46 -2.32
N GLN A 33 0.67 -0.15 -1.85
CA GLN A 33 1.63 -1.17 -1.49
C GLN A 33 1.66 -1.40 0.02
N VAL A 34 1.74 -2.66 0.41
CA VAL A 34 1.83 -3.06 1.82
C VAL A 34 3.28 -2.95 2.28
N TRP A 35 3.60 -1.89 3.04
CA TRP A 35 4.95 -1.63 3.57
C TRP A 35 5.16 -2.13 5.00
N PHE A 36 4.15 -2.72 5.61
CA PHE A 36 4.15 -3.14 7.01
C PHE A 36 3.76 -4.62 7.14
N ASP A 37 3.95 -5.17 8.33
CA ASP A 37 3.47 -6.52 8.66
C ASP A 37 1.93 -6.51 8.78
N ALA A 38 1.28 -7.23 7.88
CA ALA A 38 -0.17 -7.30 7.73
C ALA A 38 -0.77 -8.62 8.25
N ASN A 39 -0.09 -9.34 9.15
CA ASN A 39 -0.49 -10.68 9.60
C ASN A 39 -1.92 -10.78 10.15
N ASN A 40 -2.48 -9.67 10.66
CA ASN A 40 -3.85 -9.61 11.22
C ASN A 40 -4.84 -8.90 10.29
N MET A 41 -4.49 -8.75 9.01
CA MET A 41 -5.33 -8.07 8.03
C MET A 41 -5.81 -9.05 6.96
N THR A 42 -6.96 -8.76 6.40
CA THR A 42 -7.51 -9.46 5.25
C THR A 42 -8.05 -8.45 4.25
N VAL A 43 -8.13 -8.84 3.00
CA VAL A 43 -8.81 -8.07 1.95
C VAL A 43 -10.01 -8.84 1.45
N ASP A 44 -11.03 -8.11 1.04
CA ASP A 44 -12.23 -8.69 0.46
C ASP A 44 -12.03 -9.07 -1.02
N SER A 45 -13.10 -9.58 -1.65
CA SER A 45 -13.08 -10.01 -3.06
C SER A 45 -12.91 -8.86 -4.06
N HIS A 46 -13.07 -7.61 -3.62
CA HIS A 46 -12.95 -6.41 -4.45
C HIS A 46 -11.52 -5.86 -4.50
N VAL A 47 -10.58 -6.51 -3.83
CA VAL A 47 -9.16 -6.18 -3.88
C VAL A 47 -8.38 -7.31 -4.54
N THR A 48 -7.61 -6.96 -5.56
CA THR A 48 -6.67 -7.87 -6.21
C THR A 48 -5.30 -7.72 -5.58
N ILE A 49 -4.73 -8.84 -5.08
CA ILE A 49 -3.36 -8.85 -4.54
C ILE A 49 -2.40 -9.25 -5.65
N VAL A 50 -1.42 -8.42 -5.92
CA VAL A 50 -0.28 -8.72 -6.79
C VAL A 50 0.93 -8.98 -5.92
N ARG A 51 1.32 -10.25 -5.79
CA ARG A 51 2.45 -10.65 -4.93
C ARG A 51 3.72 -10.84 -5.73
N PRO A 52 4.78 -10.08 -5.43
CA PRO A 52 6.09 -10.29 -6.02
C PRO A 52 6.65 -11.69 -5.71
N LYS A 53 7.31 -12.32 -6.68
CA LYS A 53 7.91 -13.66 -6.49
C LYS A 53 9.17 -13.63 -5.62
N ALA A 54 9.84 -12.49 -5.58
CA ALA A 54 11.05 -12.29 -4.78
C ALA A 54 11.10 -10.87 -4.21
N PRO A 55 11.74 -10.68 -3.05
CA PRO A 55 11.84 -9.37 -2.39
C PRO A 55 12.42 -8.27 -3.26
N ILE A 56 13.37 -8.59 -4.13
CA ILE A 56 14.01 -7.62 -5.04
C ILE A 56 13.01 -6.88 -5.95
N PHE A 57 11.85 -7.47 -6.22
CA PHE A 57 10.81 -6.88 -7.07
C PHE A 57 9.78 -6.05 -6.32
N GLN A 58 9.78 -6.06 -4.99
CA GLN A 58 8.71 -5.45 -4.18
C GLN A 58 8.58 -3.96 -4.46
N SER A 59 9.65 -3.19 -4.25
CA SER A 59 9.63 -1.75 -4.46
C SER A 59 9.28 -1.39 -5.90
N TYR A 60 9.88 -2.08 -6.87
CA TYR A 60 9.63 -1.82 -8.28
C TYR A 60 8.17 -2.02 -8.66
N ILE A 61 7.56 -3.13 -8.26
CA ILE A 61 6.15 -3.42 -8.56
C ILE A 61 5.22 -2.40 -7.88
N GLY A 62 5.54 -1.96 -6.67
CA GLY A 62 4.77 -0.93 -5.98
C GLY A 62 4.81 0.41 -6.70
N PHE A 63 5.99 0.89 -7.04
CA PHE A 63 6.15 2.16 -7.78
C PHE A 63 5.60 2.08 -9.20
N TRP A 64 5.75 0.93 -9.86
CA TRP A 64 5.11 0.71 -11.15
C TRP A 64 3.58 0.84 -11.02
N GLY A 65 2.98 0.18 -10.04
CA GLY A 65 1.54 0.28 -9.81
C GLY A 65 1.08 1.72 -9.61
N LEU A 66 1.76 2.47 -8.74
CA LEU A 66 1.44 3.88 -8.47
C LEU A 66 1.54 4.77 -9.73
N SER A 67 2.51 4.51 -10.61
CA SER A 67 2.68 5.29 -11.85
C SER A 67 1.73 4.87 -12.98
N HIS A 68 1.06 3.71 -12.86
CA HIS A 68 0.20 3.15 -13.91
C HIS A 68 -1.26 2.99 -13.47
N GLU A 69 -1.71 3.70 -12.43
CA GLU A 69 -3.11 3.63 -11.96
C GLU A 69 -4.11 3.87 -13.10
N SER A 70 -3.87 4.87 -13.93
CA SER A 70 -4.76 5.18 -15.08
C SER A 70 -4.82 4.04 -16.10
N GLU A 71 -3.71 3.35 -16.35
CA GLU A 71 -3.68 2.20 -17.25
C GLU A 71 -4.36 0.98 -16.64
N ILE A 72 -4.21 0.81 -15.33
CA ILE A 72 -4.90 -0.24 -14.56
C ILE A 72 -6.41 0.02 -14.59
N GLU A 73 -6.84 1.25 -14.31
CA GLU A 73 -8.23 1.65 -14.36
C GLU A 73 -8.83 1.40 -15.75
N ALA A 74 -8.12 1.72 -16.82
CA ALA A 74 -8.57 1.51 -18.20
C ALA A 74 -8.83 0.05 -18.57
N GLN A 75 -8.36 -0.93 -17.76
CA GLN A 75 -8.65 -2.34 -17.97
C GLN A 75 -10.04 -2.77 -17.46
N HIS A 76 -10.83 -1.87 -16.89
CA HIS A 76 -12.15 -2.17 -16.39
C HIS A 76 -13.10 -2.68 -17.50
N THR A 77 -14.13 -3.40 -17.09
CA THR A 77 -15.25 -3.84 -17.93
C THR A 77 -16.56 -3.40 -17.28
N GLY A 78 -17.64 -3.40 -18.07
CA GLY A 78 -18.95 -2.98 -17.60
C GLY A 78 -19.34 -1.57 -18.06
N SER A 79 -20.59 -1.22 -17.87
CA SER A 79 -21.17 0.09 -18.18
C SER A 79 -21.36 0.91 -16.91
N THR A 80 -21.70 2.19 -17.09
CA THR A 80 -21.89 3.17 -16.02
C THR A 80 -22.64 2.61 -14.81
N GLY A 81 -21.98 2.59 -13.67
CA GLY A 81 -22.55 2.14 -12.38
C GLY A 81 -22.25 0.69 -11.97
N GLN A 82 -21.72 -0.15 -12.87
CA GLN A 82 -21.31 -1.53 -12.59
C GLN A 82 -19.95 -1.84 -13.24
N THR A 83 -18.97 -0.98 -13.01
CA THR A 83 -17.61 -1.21 -13.50
C THR A 83 -16.85 -2.11 -12.57
N GLU A 84 -16.19 -3.10 -13.12
CA GLU A 84 -15.31 -4.04 -12.41
C GLU A 84 -13.99 -4.17 -13.17
N LEU A 85 -12.91 -4.31 -12.45
CA LEU A 85 -11.59 -4.61 -12.98
C LEU A 85 -11.36 -6.12 -12.92
N PRO A 86 -11.50 -6.85 -14.03
CA PRO A 86 -11.30 -8.29 -14.03
C PRO A 86 -9.86 -8.65 -13.73
N ARG A 87 -9.67 -9.60 -12.86
CA ARG A 87 -8.35 -10.09 -12.43
C ARG A 87 -7.47 -10.59 -13.59
N ASP A 88 -8.11 -11.19 -14.59
CA ASP A 88 -7.40 -11.67 -15.77
C ASP A 88 -6.86 -10.50 -16.63
N ARG A 89 -7.51 -9.35 -16.62
CA ARG A 89 -7.00 -8.14 -17.26
C ARG A 89 -5.75 -7.64 -16.56
N VAL A 90 -5.79 -7.54 -15.24
CA VAL A 90 -4.60 -7.18 -14.44
C VAL A 90 -3.47 -8.18 -14.66
N LYS A 91 -3.77 -9.47 -14.70
CA LYS A 91 -2.79 -10.53 -14.95
C LYS A 91 -2.17 -10.48 -16.35
N ALA A 92 -2.93 -9.98 -17.33
CA ALA A 92 -2.47 -9.86 -18.72
C ALA A 92 -1.62 -8.61 -18.95
N MET A 93 -1.62 -7.63 -18.04
CA MET A 93 -0.81 -6.43 -18.19
C MET A 93 0.67 -6.78 -18.28
N GLU A 94 1.35 -6.09 -19.18
CA GLU A 94 2.80 -6.24 -19.33
C GLU A 94 3.49 -5.34 -18.30
N LEU A 95 4.41 -5.94 -17.58
CA LEU A 95 5.30 -5.24 -16.66
C LEU A 95 6.74 -5.41 -17.19
N PRO A 96 7.33 -4.36 -17.75
CA PRO A 96 8.72 -4.41 -18.16
C PRO A 96 9.61 -4.54 -16.92
N PHE A 97 10.45 -5.55 -16.87
CA PHE A 97 11.42 -5.70 -15.78
C PHE A 97 12.76 -5.15 -16.22
N PRO A 98 13.38 -4.26 -15.42
CA PRO A 98 14.75 -3.87 -15.62
C PRO A 98 15.68 -5.06 -15.39
N ASP A 99 16.92 -4.94 -15.85
CA ASP A 99 17.97 -5.88 -15.51
C ASP A 99 18.27 -5.84 -14.00
N GLU A 100 18.93 -6.87 -13.52
CA GLU A 100 19.17 -7.07 -12.08
C GLU A 100 20.04 -5.95 -11.48
N ASP A 101 21.01 -5.44 -12.21
CA ASP A 101 21.88 -4.34 -11.75
C ASP A 101 21.09 -3.03 -11.58
N THR A 102 20.27 -2.69 -12.57
CA THR A 102 19.36 -1.52 -12.50
C THR A 102 18.38 -1.65 -11.35
N LEU A 103 17.81 -2.84 -11.15
CA LEU A 103 16.86 -3.10 -10.06
C LEU A 103 17.52 -3.00 -8.69
N SER A 104 18.77 -3.48 -8.56
CA SER A 104 19.55 -3.37 -7.33
C SER A 104 19.80 -1.90 -6.96
N LYS A 105 20.28 -1.11 -7.93
CA LYS A 105 20.51 0.33 -7.74
C LYS A 105 19.22 1.08 -7.38
N PHE A 106 18.11 0.73 -8.00
CA PHE A 106 16.81 1.29 -7.66
C PHE A 106 16.44 0.98 -6.20
N ASN A 107 16.60 -0.26 -5.78
CA ASN A 107 16.29 -0.69 -4.41
C ASN A 107 17.20 -0.03 -3.36
N GLU A 108 18.49 0.16 -3.66
CA GLU A 108 19.43 0.88 -2.77
C GLU A 108 18.96 2.30 -2.46
N LEU A 109 18.29 2.95 -3.41
CA LEU A 109 17.74 4.31 -3.21
C LEU A 109 16.38 4.28 -2.54
N VAL A 110 15.49 3.39 -2.98
CA VAL A 110 14.07 3.43 -2.61
C VAL A 110 13.78 2.77 -1.27
N ILE A 111 14.46 1.67 -0.93
CA ILE A 111 14.21 0.96 0.34
C ILE A 111 14.42 1.87 1.55
N PRO A 112 15.56 2.59 1.68
CA PRO A 112 15.73 3.51 2.82
C PRO A 112 14.66 4.61 2.91
N MET A 113 14.17 5.11 1.77
CA MET A 113 13.11 6.11 1.73
C MET A 113 11.77 5.54 2.22
N THR A 114 11.41 4.34 1.77
CA THR A 114 10.18 3.68 2.21
C THR A 114 10.25 3.28 3.69
N ASP A 115 11.39 2.82 4.17
CA ASP A 115 11.61 2.51 5.59
C ASP A 115 11.47 3.77 6.45
N ALA A 116 12.00 4.90 6.01
CA ALA A 116 11.82 6.18 6.69
C ALA A 116 10.34 6.61 6.73
N VAL A 117 9.59 6.46 5.64
CA VAL A 117 8.14 6.74 5.60
C VAL A 117 7.40 5.86 6.60
N VAL A 118 7.66 4.55 6.62
CA VAL A 118 7.02 3.60 7.56
C VAL A 118 7.37 3.95 9.01
N SER A 119 8.62 4.29 9.29
CA SER A 119 9.05 4.73 10.63
C SER A 119 8.33 5.99 11.08
N ASN A 120 8.25 7.00 10.21
CA ASN A 120 7.55 8.25 10.51
C ASN A 120 6.05 8.03 10.71
N GLN A 121 5.42 7.14 9.95
CA GLN A 121 4.00 6.80 10.14
C GLN A 121 3.75 6.17 11.52
N LYS A 122 4.63 5.25 11.96
CA LYS A 122 4.54 4.63 13.29
C LYS A 122 4.71 5.66 14.40
N GLU A 123 5.68 6.57 14.25
CA GLU A 123 5.90 7.64 15.22
C GLU A 123 4.73 8.62 15.26
N ASN A 124 4.18 9.01 14.11
CA ASN A 124 2.98 9.85 14.05
C ASN A 124 1.77 9.20 14.75
N ALA A 125 1.57 7.89 14.57
CA ALA A 125 0.51 7.16 15.27
C ALA A 125 0.72 7.16 16.78
N ARG A 126 1.97 6.94 17.25
CA ARG A 126 2.35 6.99 18.66
C ARG A 126 2.14 8.38 19.26
N LEU A 127 2.59 9.42 18.57
CA LEU A 127 2.42 10.81 19.01
C LEU A 127 0.94 11.20 19.08
N SER A 128 0.12 10.74 18.14
CA SER A 128 -1.32 10.97 18.18
C SER A 128 -1.97 10.31 19.39
N GLN A 129 -1.61 9.05 19.68
CA GLN A 129 -2.10 8.37 20.90
C GLN A 129 -1.67 9.07 22.19
N LEU A 130 -0.40 9.51 22.24
CA LEU A 130 0.12 10.24 23.40
C LEU A 130 -0.62 11.56 23.60
N ARG A 131 -0.78 12.35 22.53
CA ARG A 131 -1.56 13.61 22.56
C ARG A 131 -2.97 13.36 23.10
N ASP A 132 -3.69 12.38 22.58
CA ASP A 132 -5.08 12.09 22.94
C ASP A 132 -5.18 11.62 24.40
N THR A 133 -4.21 10.84 24.87
CA THR A 133 -4.11 10.40 26.26
C THR A 133 -3.83 11.59 27.19
N LEU A 134 -2.87 12.42 26.86
CA LEU A 134 -2.52 13.60 27.67
C LEU A 134 -3.66 14.62 27.69
N LEU A 135 -4.30 14.86 26.55
CA LEU A 135 -5.45 15.76 26.47
C LEU A 135 -6.59 15.29 27.36
N SER A 136 -6.91 14.01 27.35
CA SER A 136 -7.93 13.43 28.23
C SER A 136 -7.60 13.64 29.71
N LYS A 137 -6.34 13.44 30.12
CA LYS A 137 -5.88 13.59 31.50
C LYS A 137 -5.85 15.07 31.96
N LEU A 138 -5.49 15.97 31.06
CA LEU A 138 -5.57 17.41 31.31
C LEU A 138 -7.01 17.86 31.50
N MET A 139 -7.91 17.44 30.61
CA MET A 139 -9.34 17.79 30.67
C MET A 139 -10.04 17.25 31.92
N SER A 140 -9.62 16.09 32.43
CA SER A 140 -10.14 15.50 33.66
C SER A 140 -9.53 16.09 34.94
N GLY A 141 -8.49 16.90 34.84
CA GLY A 141 -7.75 17.43 36.00
C GLY A 141 -6.82 16.39 36.67
N GLU A 142 -6.60 15.24 36.04
CA GLU A 142 -5.64 14.23 36.52
C GLU A 142 -4.19 14.74 36.44
N ILE A 143 -3.90 15.59 35.44
CA ILE A 143 -2.62 16.27 35.29
C ILE A 143 -2.85 17.75 35.53
N ASP A 144 -2.19 18.28 36.57
CA ASP A 144 -2.15 19.72 36.87
C ASP A 144 -0.95 20.35 36.17
N VAL A 145 -1.19 21.40 35.39
CA VAL A 145 -0.16 22.16 34.66
C VAL A 145 -0.03 23.60 35.16
N SER A 146 -0.67 23.95 36.29
CA SER A 146 -0.69 25.31 36.82
C SER A 146 0.70 25.85 37.25
N GLU A 147 1.65 24.93 37.47
CA GLU A 147 3.03 25.28 37.85
C GLU A 147 4.02 25.20 36.68
N LEU A 148 3.59 24.96 35.45
CA LEU A 148 4.48 24.95 34.28
C LEU A 148 4.73 26.37 33.81
N GLU A 149 5.96 26.82 33.95
CA GLU A 149 6.44 28.05 33.27
C GLU A 149 6.56 27.77 31.76
N LEU A 150 5.87 28.54 30.92
CA LEU A 150 5.90 28.46 29.45
C LEU A 150 6.94 29.43 28.91
#